data_bc40dcefe81fe6910e38bc137d11aa82
#
_entry.id   bc40dcefe81fe6910e38bc137d11aa82
#
_cell.length_a   1.000
_cell.length_b   1.000
_cell.length_c   1.000
_cell.angle_alpha   90.00
_cell.angle_beta   90.00
_cell.angle_gamma   90.00
#
_symmetry.space_group_name_H-M   'P 1'
#
loop_
_entity.id
_entity.type
_entity.pdbx_description
1 polymer ?
#
loop_
_entity_poly.entity_id
_entity_poly.type
_entity_poly.pdbx_seq_one_letter_code
_entity_poly.pdbx_strand_id
1 'polypeptide(L)'
;MFEKNMRMSYLLDFYGELLDEHILGVMKAYYYDDLSLSEIASGEGISRQGIRHLIKKGEEMLEFYDSKLALVKRYEELSSVCESLARISERLEKTSSADADEVRRVIRIITKGS
;
A
#
# COMPACT_ATOMS: atom_id res chain seq x y z
N MET A 1 -19.03 -11.17 11.94
CA MET A 1 -17.78 -10.46 12.12
C MET A 1 -17.65 -9.33 11.12
N PHE A 2 -17.19 -8.19 11.57
CA PHE A 2 -17.05 -7.03 10.74
C PHE A 2 -15.73 -7.08 9.94
N GLU A 3 -15.83 -7.05 8.62
CA GLU A 3 -14.64 -7.02 7.76
C GLU A 3 -14.27 -5.57 7.43
N LYS A 4 -13.01 -5.24 7.64
CA LYS A 4 -12.50 -3.93 7.29
C LYS A 4 -12.13 -3.87 5.82
N ASN A 5 -12.23 -2.69 5.24
CA ASN A 5 -11.96 -2.48 3.83
C ASN A 5 -10.47 -2.70 3.50
N MET A 6 -10.19 -3.76 2.73
CA MET A 6 -8.82 -4.08 2.31
C MET A 6 -8.20 -2.99 1.46
N ARG A 7 -9.03 -2.29 0.68
CA ARG A 7 -8.54 -1.17 -0.13
C ARG A 7 -7.89 -0.09 0.75
N MET A 8 -8.50 0.20 1.91
CA MET A 8 -7.93 1.21 2.81
C MET A 8 -6.58 0.80 3.38
N SER A 9 -6.37 -0.51 3.62
CA SER A 9 -5.05 -0.99 4.04
C SER A 9 -4.00 -0.72 2.97
N TYR A 10 -4.33 -0.98 1.70
CA TYR A 10 -3.42 -0.68 0.60
C TYR A 10 -3.12 0.81 0.49
N LEU A 11 -4.16 1.65 0.57
CA LEU A 11 -3.96 3.09 0.50
C LEU A 11 -3.10 3.58 1.66
N LEU A 12 -3.29 3.01 2.84
CA LEU A 12 -2.50 3.36 4.01
C LEU A 12 -1.02 2.98 3.81
N ASP A 13 -0.75 1.83 3.17
CA ASP A 13 0.62 1.42 2.84
C ASP A 13 1.31 2.44 1.94
N PHE A 14 0.60 2.96 0.94
CA PHE A 14 1.20 3.88 -0.04
C PHE A 14 1.27 5.33 0.44
N TYR A 15 0.24 5.79 1.16
CA TYR A 15 0.09 7.21 1.45
C TYR A 15 0.07 7.55 2.93
N GLY A 16 0.17 6.55 3.81
CA GLY A 16 0.02 6.76 5.25
C GLY A 16 0.93 7.84 5.81
N GLU A 17 2.16 7.91 5.35
CA GLU A 17 3.13 8.89 5.82
C GLU A 17 2.76 10.34 5.50
N LEU A 18 1.80 10.54 4.60
CA LEU A 18 1.28 11.87 4.28
C LEU A 18 0.22 12.34 5.27
N LEU A 19 -0.28 11.44 6.12
CA LEU A 19 -1.24 11.77 7.16
C LEU A 19 -0.51 12.36 8.37
N ASP A 20 -1.21 13.18 9.18
CA ASP A 20 -0.59 13.62 10.41
C ASP A 20 -0.41 12.41 11.36
N GLU A 21 0.51 12.54 12.29
CA GLU A 21 0.90 11.41 13.16
C GLU A 21 -0.28 10.82 13.93
N HIS A 22 -1.18 11.65 14.43
CA HIS A 22 -2.31 11.18 15.23
C HIS A 22 -3.28 10.36 14.36
N ILE A 23 -3.63 10.87 13.19
CA ILE A 23 -4.51 10.15 12.25
C ILE A 23 -3.84 8.87 11.80
N LEU A 24 -2.56 8.93 11.47
CA LEU A 24 -1.81 7.75 11.05
C LEU A 24 -1.80 6.67 12.13
N GLY A 25 -1.54 7.04 13.37
CA GLY A 25 -1.55 6.12 14.50
C GLY A 25 -2.89 5.42 14.68
N VAL A 26 -3.98 6.19 14.59
CA VAL A 26 -5.32 5.64 14.70
C VAL A 26 -5.65 4.71 13.54
N MET A 27 -5.27 5.10 12.32
CA MET A 27 -5.49 4.28 11.13
C MET A 27 -4.71 2.97 11.20
N LYS A 28 -3.47 3.00 11.66
CA LYS A 28 -2.67 1.78 11.84
C LYS A 28 -3.27 0.86 12.90
N ALA A 29 -3.72 1.41 14.00
CA ALA A 29 -4.36 0.63 15.06
C ALA A 29 -5.60 -0.08 14.52
N TYR A 30 -6.39 0.62 13.73
CA TYR A 30 -7.63 0.07 13.19
C TYR A 30 -7.38 -0.95 12.07
N TYR A 31 -6.55 -0.62 11.10
CA TYR A 31 -6.36 -1.43 9.90
C TYR A 31 -5.24 -2.47 10.01
N TYR A 32 -4.15 -2.15 10.70
CA TYR A 32 -3.02 -3.09 10.83
C TYR A 32 -3.12 -3.94 12.09
N ASP A 33 -3.44 -3.31 13.22
CA ASP A 33 -3.51 -4.02 14.50
C ASP A 33 -4.88 -4.64 14.78
N ASP A 34 -5.84 -4.37 13.88
CA ASP A 34 -7.20 -4.91 13.96
C ASP A 34 -7.94 -4.61 15.27
N LEU A 35 -7.67 -3.44 15.83
CA LEU A 35 -8.33 -3.01 17.05
C LEU A 35 -9.73 -2.46 16.75
N SER A 36 -10.64 -2.64 17.70
CA SER A 36 -11.99 -2.08 17.60
C SER A 36 -11.99 -0.58 17.92
N LEU A 37 -13.06 0.10 17.54
CA LEU A 37 -13.20 1.53 17.88
C LEU A 37 -13.12 1.73 19.39
N SER A 38 -13.73 0.83 20.17
CA SER A 38 -13.73 0.90 21.62
C SER A 38 -12.31 0.75 22.19
N GLU A 39 -11.55 -0.18 21.67
CA GLU A 39 -10.17 -0.41 22.11
C GLU A 39 -9.29 0.79 21.81
N ILE A 40 -9.41 1.37 20.62
CA ILE A 40 -8.64 2.55 20.24
C ILE A 40 -9.04 3.74 21.12
N ALA A 41 -10.35 3.94 21.29
CA ALA A 41 -10.87 5.05 22.10
C ALA A 41 -10.38 4.95 23.55
N SER A 42 -10.37 3.76 24.11
CA SER A 42 -9.89 3.54 25.47
C SER A 42 -8.42 3.88 25.62
N GLY A 43 -7.60 3.46 24.67
CA GLY A 43 -6.16 3.73 24.68
C GLY A 43 -5.82 5.20 24.45
N GLU A 44 -6.61 5.89 23.63
CA GLU A 44 -6.35 7.29 23.28
C GLU A 44 -7.00 8.29 24.25
N GLY A 45 -7.92 7.83 25.10
CA GLY A 45 -8.65 8.74 25.97
C GLY A 45 -9.63 9.64 25.23
N ILE A 46 -10.13 9.20 24.09
CA ILE A 46 -11.11 9.89 23.26
C ILE A 46 -12.35 9.02 23.11
N SER A 47 -13.50 9.63 22.77
CA SER A 47 -14.73 8.88 22.58
C SER A 47 -14.65 8.02 21.31
N ARG A 48 -15.47 6.95 21.26
CA ARG A 48 -15.59 6.12 20.06
C ARG A 48 -15.97 6.97 18.85
N GLN A 49 -16.86 7.94 19.05
CA GLN A 49 -17.29 8.84 17.98
C GLN A 49 -16.11 9.67 17.47
N GLY A 50 -15.24 10.13 18.38
CA GLY A 50 -14.03 10.86 18.03
C GLY A 50 -13.08 10.01 17.20
N ILE A 51 -12.89 8.74 17.57
CA ILE A 51 -12.05 7.81 16.82
C ILE A 51 -12.66 7.56 15.44
N ARG A 52 -13.97 7.32 15.36
CA ARG A 52 -14.64 7.13 14.06
C ARG A 52 -14.42 8.34 13.15
N HIS A 53 -14.51 9.53 13.70
CA HIS A 53 -14.28 10.77 12.94
C HIS A 53 -12.85 10.83 12.39
N LEU A 54 -11.86 10.49 13.21
CA LEU A 54 -10.45 10.48 12.76
C LEU A 54 -10.21 9.45 11.67
N ILE A 55 -10.79 8.26 11.80
CA ILE A 55 -10.65 7.21 10.77
C ILE A 55 -11.29 7.68 9.47
N LYS A 56 -12.50 8.22 9.53
CA LYS A 56 -13.18 8.72 8.33
C LYS A 56 -12.37 9.81 7.63
N LYS A 57 -11.82 10.72 8.41
CA LYS A 57 -10.98 11.78 7.88
C LYS A 57 -9.73 11.21 7.20
N GLY A 58 -9.09 10.22 7.82
CA GLY A 58 -7.94 9.55 7.24
C GLY A 58 -8.29 8.86 5.94
N GLU A 59 -9.42 8.15 5.90
CA GLU A 59 -9.89 7.48 4.69
C GLU A 59 -10.13 8.46 3.55
N GLU A 60 -10.76 9.58 3.84
CA GLU A 60 -11.01 10.61 2.83
C GLU A 60 -9.71 11.20 2.30
N MET A 61 -8.73 11.43 3.17
CA MET A 61 -7.43 11.94 2.76
C MET A 61 -6.67 10.94 1.89
N LEU A 62 -6.69 9.65 2.24
CA LEU A 62 -6.05 8.61 1.44
C LEU A 62 -6.67 8.52 0.05
N GLU A 63 -8.00 8.53 -0.03
CA GLU A 63 -8.69 8.51 -1.32
C GLU A 63 -8.34 9.74 -2.16
N PHE A 64 -8.24 10.90 -1.52
CA PHE A 64 -7.84 12.12 -2.20
C PHE A 64 -6.46 12.00 -2.81
N TYR A 65 -5.49 11.51 -2.03
CA TYR A 65 -4.12 11.33 -2.53
C TYR A 65 -4.09 10.36 -3.70
N ASP A 66 -4.79 9.23 -3.58
CA ASP A 66 -4.80 8.25 -4.65
C ASP A 66 -5.47 8.77 -5.91
N SER A 67 -6.51 9.60 -5.77
CA SER A 67 -7.17 10.22 -6.91
C SER A 67 -6.24 11.12 -7.71
N LYS A 68 -5.22 11.66 -7.05
CA LYS A 68 -4.25 12.56 -7.68
C LYS A 68 -2.99 11.82 -8.18
N LEU A 69 -2.52 10.85 -7.43
CA LEU A 69 -1.23 10.21 -7.68
C LEU A 69 -1.32 8.83 -8.32
N ALA A 70 -2.42 8.11 -8.09
CA ALA A 70 -2.67 6.79 -8.66
C ALA A 70 -1.51 5.79 -8.45
N LEU A 71 -0.86 5.82 -7.27
CA LEU A 71 0.31 4.97 -7.01
C LEU A 71 -0.03 3.49 -6.92
N VAL A 72 -1.20 3.15 -6.37
CA VAL A 72 -1.62 1.75 -6.26
C VAL A 72 -1.74 1.12 -7.64
N LYS A 73 -2.43 1.81 -8.55
CA LYS A 73 -2.61 1.34 -9.93
C LYS A 73 -1.26 1.25 -10.65
N ARG A 74 -0.41 2.25 -10.50
CA ARG A 74 0.91 2.26 -11.14
C ARG A 74 1.78 1.13 -10.63
N TYR A 75 1.73 0.87 -9.32
CA TYR A 75 2.46 -0.24 -8.73
C TYR A 75 1.99 -1.58 -9.30
N GLU A 76 0.67 -1.78 -9.40
CA GLU A 76 0.11 -3.00 -9.97
C GLU A 76 0.53 -3.20 -11.43
N GLU A 77 0.49 -2.14 -12.22
CA GLU A 77 0.91 -2.17 -13.62
C GLU A 77 2.39 -2.54 -13.74
N LEU A 78 3.26 -1.91 -12.95
CA LEU A 78 4.69 -2.19 -12.97
C LEU A 78 4.99 -3.62 -12.49
N SER A 79 4.29 -4.10 -11.48
CA SER A 79 4.45 -5.46 -10.99
C SER A 79 4.11 -6.48 -12.09
N SER A 80 3.04 -6.23 -12.81
CA SER A 80 2.64 -7.09 -13.94
C SER A 80 3.68 -7.10 -15.05
N VAL A 81 4.22 -5.92 -15.38
CA VAL A 81 5.29 -5.79 -16.38
C VAL A 81 6.54 -6.57 -15.94
N CYS A 82 6.93 -6.43 -14.66
CA CYS A 82 8.08 -7.15 -14.12
C CYS A 82 7.91 -8.65 -14.15
N GLU A 83 6.71 -9.14 -13.86
CA GLU A 83 6.41 -10.57 -13.96
C GLU A 83 6.57 -11.08 -15.39
N SER A 84 6.09 -10.31 -16.36
CA SER A 84 6.24 -10.66 -17.78
C SER A 84 7.72 -10.70 -18.20
N LEU A 85 8.48 -9.71 -17.75
CA LEU A 85 9.92 -9.67 -18.04
C LEU A 85 10.67 -10.83 -17.39
N ALA A 86 10.27 -11.23 -16.18
CA ALA A 86 10.87 -12.38 -15.51
C ALA A 86 10.64 -13.66 -16.31
N ARG A 87 9.44 -13.86 -16.84
CA ARG A 87 9.14 -15.03 -17.69
C ARG A 87 9.96 -15.01 -18.98
N ILE A 88 10.14 -13.83 -19.58
CA ILE A 88 10.95 -13.67 -20.77
C ILE A 88 12.41 -14.02 -20.47
N SER A 89 12.94 -13.57 -19.32
CA SER A 89 14.31 -13.86 -18.95
C SER A 89 14.56 -15.36 -18.75
N GLU A 90 13.58 -16.08 -18.22
CA GLU A 90 13.68 -17.52 -18.09
C GLU A 90 13.80 -18.23 -19.44
N ARG A 91 13.03 -17.76 -20.44
CA ARG A 91 13.12 -18.31 -21.79
C ARG A 91 14.44 -17.97 -22.45
N LEU A 92 14.93 -16.75 -22.25
CA LEU A 92 16.20 -16.30 -22.82
C LEU A 92 17.39 -17.02 -22.23
N GLU A 93 17.31 -17.47 -20.99
CA GLU A 93 18.39 -18.21 -20.33
C GLU A 93 18.85 -19.39 -21.16
N LYS A 94 17.94 -20.04 -21.86
CA LYS A 94 18.21 -21.21 -22.66
C LYS A 94 18.92 -20.91 -24.02
N THR A 95 18.81 -19.65 -24.47
CA THR A 95 19.34 -19.25 -25.78
C THR A 95 20.41 -18.18 -25.69
N SER A 96 20.33 -17.30 -24.69
CA SER A 96 21.29 -16.21 -24.48
C SER A 96 21.27 -15.77 -23.02
N SER A 97 22.20 -16.30 -22.23
CA SER A 97 22.28 -15.93 -20.82
C SER A 97 22.64 -14.46 -20.62
N ALA A 98 23.37 -13.86 -21.58
CA ALA A 98 23.70 -12.43 -21.53
C ALA A 98 22.43 -11.57 -21.64
N ASP A 99 21.51 -11.92 -22.54
CA ASP A 99 20.26 -11.20 -22.69
C ASP A 99 19.34 -11.42 -21.47
N ALA A 100 19.33 -12.62 -20.91
CA ALA A 100 18.59 -12.90 -19.69
C ALA A 100 19.10 -12.03 -18.52
N ASP A 101 20.41 -11.88 -18.39
CA ASP A 101 21.02 -11.04 -17.36
C ASP A 101 20.64 -9.59 -17.52
N GLU A 102 20.60 -9.10 -18.76
CA GLU A 102 20.18 -7.74 -19.05
C GLU A 102 18.73 -7.49 -18.65
N VAL A 103 17.83 -8.42 -18.97
CA VAL A 103 16.42 -8.30 -18.58
C VAL A 103 16.28 -8.27 -17.06
N ARG A 104 16.99 -9.13 -16.35
CA ARG A 104 16.97 -9.15 -14.89
C ARG A 104 17.49 -7.85 -14.29
N ARG A 105 18.51 -7.26 -14.92
CA ARG A 105 19.04 -5.95 -14.49
C ARG A 105 17.97 -4.87 -14.61
N VAL A 106 17.23 -4.86 -15.71
CA VAL A 106 16.15 -3.89 -15.92
C VAL A 106 15.05 -4.07 -14.86
N ILE A 107 14.68 -5.31 -14.55
CA ILE A 107 13.70 -5.60 -13.49
C ILE A 107 14.17 -5.02 -12.15
N ARG A 108 15.44 -5.21 -11.79
CA ARG A 108 15.98 -4.68 -10.54
C ARG A 108 15.90 -3.16 -10.49
N ILE A 109 16.16 -2.49 -11.61
CA ILE A 109 16.04 -1.02 -11.69
C ILE A 109 14.61 -0.58 -11.42
N ILE A 110 13.63 -1.25 -12.03
CA ILE A 110 12.21 -0.92 -11.86
C ILE A 110 11.77 -1.14 -10.40
N THR A 111 12.11 -2.30 -9.83
CA THR A 111 11.65 -2.65 -8.50
C THR A 111 12.37 -1.85 -7.41
N LYS A 112 13.62 -1.48 -7.62
CA LYS A 112 14.39 -0.67 -6.68
C LYS A 112 13.88 0.75 -6.60
N GLY A 113 13.31 1.26 -7.68
CA GLY A 113 12.80 2.63 -7.74
C GLY A 113 11.45 2.81 -7.05
N SER A 114 10.82 1.73 -6.62
CA SER A 114 9.49 1.77 -6.02
C SER A 114 9.51 1.80 -4.47
#